data_232e4bf0f48012f7e3c1c99101a2599f
#
_entry.id   232e4bf0f48012f7e3c1c99101a2599f
#
_cell.length_a   1.000
_cell.length_b   1.000
_cell.length_c   1.000
_cell.angle_alpha   90.00
_cell.angle_beta   90.00
_cell.angle_gamma   90.00
#
_symmetry.space_group_name_H-M   'P 1'
#
loop_
_entity.id
_entity.type
_entity.pdbx_description
1 polymer ?
#
loop_
_entity_poly.entity_id
_entity_poly.type
_entity_poly.pdbx_seq_one_letter_code
_entity_poly.pdbx_strand_id
1 'polypeptide(L)'
;ADLTRPSADKRQAGLYTVVNATFDSITGLALANANTDTFEDVVLGESLPGGLNTATVRLPPGECLRDIRVTFRDGRSQVFPAIDVCRSHTLRLGT
;
A
#
# COMPACT_ATOMS: atom_id res chain seq x y z
N ALA A 1 -0.08 30.84 11.56
CA ALA A 1 -0.33 30.29 11.26
C ALA A 1 -0.68 29.32 10.91
N ASP A 2 -0.59 29.06 10.94
CA ASP A 2 -0.85 28.26 10.68
C ASP A 2 -1.11 27.63 10.18
N LEU A 3 -0.76 27.64 10.31
CA LEU A 3 -0.89 27.04 9.88
C LEU A 3 -1.45 26.51 9.26
N THR A 4 -1.27 27.30 9.01
CA THR A 4 -1.82 26.62 8.15
C THR A 4 -1.77 25.22 8.12
N ARG A 5 -2.67 24.62 8.09
CA ARG A 5 -2.72 23.21 8.16
C ARG A 5 -2.85 22.59 6.87
N PRO A 6 -2.10 21.56 6.61
CA PRO A 6 -2.30 20.79 5.40
C PRO A 6 -3.70 20.20 5.41
N SER A 7 -4.18 19.94 4.23
CA SER A 7 -5.46 19.32 4.08
C SER A 7 -5.48 17.94 4.74
N ALA A 8 -6.53 17.64 5.43
CA ALA A 8 -6.69 16.34 6.03
C ALA A 8 -7.08 15.27 5.02
N ASP A 9 -7.46 15.69 3.81
CA ASP A 9 -7.94 14.74 2.81
C ASP A 9 -6.83 14.02 2.09
N LYS A 10 -5.61 14.54 2.17
CA LYS A 10 -4.52 13.98 1.40
C LYS A 10 -3.34 13.75 2.26
N ARG A 11 -2.62 12.70 1.92
CA ARG A 11 -1.40 12.36 2.63
C ARG A 11 -0.23 12.75 1.79
N GLN A 12 0.80 13.22 2.44
CA GLN A 12 2.10 13.35 1.81
C GLN A 12 2.70 11.98 1.67
N ALA A 13 3.65 11.84 0.76
CA ALA A 13 4.41 10.61 0.66
C ALA A 13 4.98 10.26 2.02
N GLY A 14 4.88 9.01 2.41
CA GLY A 14 5.33 8.59 3.72
C GLY A 14 5.74 7.14 3.75
N LEU A 15 6.35 6.76 4.86
CA LEU A 15 6.80 5.39 5.05
C LEU A 15 5.70 4.59 5.74
N TYR A 16 5.44 3.42 5.17
CA TYR A 16 4.42 2.52 5.68
C TYR A 16 5.02 1.14 5.84
N THR A 17 4.50 0.40 6.80
CA THR A 17 4.88 -1.00 6.99
C THR A 17 3.81 -1.87 6.35
N VAL A 18 4.23 -2.72 5.42
CA VAL A 18 3.33 -3.67 4.77
C VAL A 18 3.54 -5.02 5.41
N VAL A 19 2.45 -5.64 5.86
CA VAL A 19 2.48 -6.98 6.45
C VAL A 19 1.88 -7.94 5.44
N ASN A 20 2.67 -8.92 5.02
CA ASN A 20 2.18 -9.94 4.10
C ASN A 20 1.54 -11.08 4.89
N ALA A 21 0.23 -11.01 5.03
CA ALA A 21 -0.52 -12.01 5.77
C ALA A 21 -1.00 -13.16 4.89
N THR A 22 -0.48 -13.26 3.68
CA THR A 22 -0.78 -14.39 2.80
C THR A 22 0.28 -15.47 2.97
N PHE A 23 0.09 -16.57 2.26
CA PHE A 23 1.09 -17.65 2.26
C PHE A 23 2.11 -17.50 1.15
N ASP A 24 1.89 -16.55 0.25
CA ASP A 24 2.72 -16.42 -0.95
C ASP A 24 3.61 -15.20 -0.86
N SER A 25 4.76 -15.28 -1.52
CA SER A 25 5.65 -14.12 -1.59
C SER A 25 5.10 -13.07 -2.53
N ILE A 26 5.16 -11.82 -2.10
CA ILE A 26 4.76 -10.68 -2.90
C ILE A 26 6.01 -10.15 -3.62
N THR A 27 5.93 -10.07 -4.94
CA THR A 27 7.05 -9.58 -5.75
C THR A 27 6.81 -8.18 -6.30
N GLY A 28 5.57 -7.72 -6.26
CA GLY A 28 5.25 -6.39 -6.76
C GLY A 28 4.10 -5.79 -5.98
N LEU A 29 4.09 -4.46 -5.94
CA LEU A 29 3.09 -3.73 -5.20
C LEU A 29 2.74 -2.47 -5.97
N ALA A 30 1.46 -2.17 -6.06
CA ALA A 30 1.00 -0.96 -6.71
C ALA A 30 -0.24 -0.46 -5.99
N LEU A 31 -0.50 0.83 -6.08
CA LEU A 31 -1.71 1.35 -5.47
C LEU A 31 -2.32 2.44 -6.34
N ALA A 32 -3.61 2.62 -6.17
CA ALA A 32 -4.38 3.64 -6.85
C ALA A 32 -5.33 4.27 -5.86
N ASN A 33 -5.77 5.48 -6.14
CA ASN A 33 -6.87 6.06 -5.37
C ASN A 33 -8.10 5.17 -5.59
N ALA A 34 -8.90 5.03 -4.54
CA ALA A 34 -10.06 4.17 -4.61
C ALA A 34 -10.98 4.59 -5.76
N ASN A 35 -11.53 3.60 -6.43
CA ASN A 35 -12.44 3.80 -7.56
C ASN A 35 -11.75 4.34 -8.82
N THR A 36 -10.45 4.18 -8.94
CA THR A 36 -9.74 4.53 -10.16
C THR A 36 -9.02 3.31 -10.69
N ASP A 37 -8.59 3.39 -11.95
CA ASP A 37 -7.85 2.30 -12.58
C ASP A 37 -6.37 2.61 -12.73
N THR A 38 -5.94 3.77 -12.26
CA THR A 38 -4.57 4.20 -12.46
C THR A 38 -3.72 3.77 -11.28
N PHE A 39 -2.98 2.69 -11.46
CA PHE A 39 -2.11 2.17 -10.42
C PHE A 39 -0.70 2.70 -10.62
N GLU A 40 -0.07 3.04 -9.50
CA GLU A 40 1.33 3.45 -9.48
C GLU A 40 2.13 2.38 -8.76
N ASP A 41 3.25 2.01 -9.33
CA ASP A 41 4.11 1.02 -8.70
C ASP A 41 4.76 1.59 -7.44
N VAL A 42 4.85 0.74 -6.45
CA VAL A 42 5.53 1.06 -5.20
C VAL A 42 6.81 0.23 -5.16
N VAL A 43 7.91 0.89 -4.87
CA VAL A 43 9.19 0.19 -4.80
C VAL A 43 9.20 -0.70 -3.57
N LEU A 44 9.27 -2.00 -3.80
CA LEU A 44 9.28 -2.97 -2.72
C LEU A 44 10.70 -3.38 -2.34
N GLY A 45 11.61 -3.28 -3.30
CA GLY A 45 13.00 -3.68 -3.09
C GLY A 45 13.18 -5.16 -3.31
N GLU A 46 12.87 -5.95 -2.31
CA GLU A 46 12.98 -7.41 -2.40
C GLU A 46 11.62 -8.03 -2.29
N SER A 47 11.52 -9.29 -2.68
CA SER A 47 10.30 -10.05 -2.45
C SER A 47 9.96 -10.05 -0.99
N LEU A 48 8.69 -9.96 -0.68
CA LEU A 48 8.21 -9.99 0.69
C LEU A 48 7.58 -11.35 0.96
N PRO A 49 8.25 -12.22 1.70
CA PRO A 49 7.71 -13.56 1.97
C PRO A 49 6.39 -13.50 2.74
N GLY A 50 5.58 -14.52 2.56
CA GLY A 50 4.35 -14.65 3.31
C GLY A 50 4.61 -15.00 4.77
N GLY A 51 3.56 -15.23 5.52
CA GLY A 51 3.68 -15.63 6.92
C GLY A 51 3.95 -14.46 7.85
N LEU A 52 3.34 -13.32 7.57
CA LEU A 52 3.42 -12.12 8.41
C LEU A 52 4.77 -11.41 8.38
N ASN A 53 5.54 -11.63 7.34
CA ASN A 53 6.74 -10.83 7.15
C ASN A 53 6.36 -9.41 6.78
N THR A 54 7.25 -8.48 7.07
CA THR A 54 6.98 -7.07 6.89
C THR A 54 8.03 -6.41 6.02
N ALA A 55 7.64 -5.33 5.37
CA ALA A 55 8.56 -4.49 4.60
C ALA A 55 8.13 -3.05 4.77
N THR A 56 9.10 -2.15 4.74
CA THR A 56 8.81 -0.72 4.79
C THR A 56 8.83 -0.20 3.36
N VAL A 57 7.77 0.48 2.98
CA VAL A 57 7.63 1.03 1.64
C VAL A 57 7.27 2.49 1.73
N ARG A 58 7.56 3.23 0.66
CA ARG A 58 7.17 4.63 0.56
C ARG A 58 5.98 4.72 -0.38
N LEU A 59 4.89 5.25 0.13
CA LEU A 59 3.68 5.43 -0.67
C LEU A 59 3.62 6.85 -1.21
N PRO A 60 3.18 7.02 -2.46
CA PRO A 60 3.01 8.36 -3.03
C PRO A 60 1.85 9.08 -2.34
N PRO A 61 1.85 10.41 -2.38
CA PRO A 61 0.74 11.17 -1.80
C PRO A 61 -0.54 10.95 -2.58
N GLY A 62 -1.67 11.14 -1.92
CA GLY A 62 -2.96 10.99 -2.57
C GLY A 62 -4.07 10.86 -1.56
N GLU A 63 -5.15 10.23 -1.99
CA GLU A 63 -6.33 10.07 -1.15
C GLU A 63 -6.09 9.11 -0.01
N CYS A 64 -6.94 9.17 1.00
CA CYS A 64 -6.83 8.25 2.12
C CYS A 64 -7.23 6.83 1.77
N LEU A 65 -8.25 6.68 0.93
CA LEU A 65 -8.69 5.35 0.52
C LEU A 65 -7.99 4.97 -0.77
N ARG A 66 -7.32 3.83 -0.75
CA ARG A 66 -6.54 3.36 -1.88
C ARG A 66 -6.87 1.92 -2.17
N ASP A 67 -6.82 1.58 -3.44
CA ASP A 67 -6.83 0.18 -3.85
C ASP A 67 -5.39 -0.26 -3.96
N ILE A 68 -5.05 -1.39 -3.36
CA ILE A 68 -3.69 -1.90 -3.36
C ILE A 68 -3.67 -3.20 -4.13
N ARG A 69 -2.85 -3.24 -5.19
CA ARG A 69 -2.68 -4.44 -5.98
C ARG A 69 -1.34 -5.06 -5.66
N VAL A 70 -1.36 -6.34 -5.32
CA VAL A 70 -0.14 -7.09 -5.07
C VAL A 70 0.04 -8.09 -6.20
N THR A 71 1.29 -8.34 -6.54
CA THR A 71 1.65 -9.37 -7.51
C THR A 71 2.48 -10.41 -6.77
N PHE A 72 2.09 -11.66 -6.92
CA PHE A 72 2.75 -12.76 -6.26
C PHE A 72 3.82 -13.35 -7.16
N ARG A 73 4.68 -14.16 -6.54
CA ARG A 73 5.81 -14.75 -7.24
C ARG A 73 5.39 -15.59 -8.46
N ASP A 74 4.24 -16.21 -8.39
CA ASP A 74 3.76 -17.05 -9.50
C ASP A 74 3.06 -16.26 -10.61
N GLY A 75 3.05 -14.94 -10.49
CA GLY A 75 2.44 -14.07 -11.50
C GLY A 75 1.00 -13.70 -11.24
N ARG A 76 0.37 -14.30 -10.25
CA ARG A 76 -1.00 -13.91 -9.89
C ARG A 76 -0.98 -12.53 -9.25
N SER A 77 -2.11 -11.85 -9.34
CA SER A 77 -2.25 -10.58 -8.65
C SER A 77 -3.59 -10.54 -7.94
N GLN A 78 -3.66 -9.69 -6.95
CA GLN A 78 -4.87 -9.52 -6.16
C GLN A 78 -4.99 -8.07 -5.74
N VAL A 79 -6.21 -7.55 -5.77
CA VAL A 79 -6.47 -6.17 -5.37
C VAL A 79 -7.19 -6.18 -4.02
N PHE A 80 -6.68 -5.35 -3.12
CA PHE A 80 -7.30 -5.12 -1.82
C PHE A 80 -7.93 -3.72 -1.90
N PRO A 81 -9.25 -3.64 -2.07
CA PRO A 81 -9.89 -2.34 -2.32
C PRO A 81 -10.10 -1.54 -1.04
N ALA A 82 -10.12 -0.24 -1.21
CA ALA A 82 -10.55 0.71 -0.17
C ALA A 82 -9.78 0.55 1.15
N ILE A 83 -8.46 0.45 1.04
CA ILE A 83 -7.59 0.42 2.21
C ILE A 83 -7.38 1.87 2.68
N ASP A 84 -7.65 2.12 3.94
CA ASP A 84 -7.51 3.46 4.51
C ASP A 84 -6.08 3.65 4.99
N VAL A 85 -5.26 4.33 4.17
CA VAL A 85 -3.86 4.55 4.50
C VAL A 85 -3.64 5.72 5.44
N CYS A 86 -4.68 6.50 5.72
CA CYS A 86 -4.59 7.60 6.67
C CYS A 86 -4.77 7.13 8.11
N ARG A 87 -5.36 5.97 8.30
CA ARG A 87 -5.72 5.47 9.58
C ARG A 87 -4.57 4.85 10.33
N SER A 88 -3.66 4.25 9.59
CA SER A 88 -2.55 3.52 10.16
C SER A 88 -1.41 3.50 9.17
N HIS A 89 -0.20 3.45 9.68
CA HIS A 89 0.98 3.29 8.83
C HIS A 89 1.36 1.82 8.65
N THR A 90 0.53 0.93 9.16
CA THR A 90 0.72 -0.51 8.98
C THR A 90 -0.41 -1.04 8.11
N LEU A 91 -0.05 -1.61 6.97
CA LEU A 91 -0.99 -2.12 5.99
C LEU A 91 -0.90 -3.64 5.98
N ARG A 92 -1.97 -4.29 6.43
CA ARG A 92 -2.00 -5.74 6.46
C ARG A 92 -2.70 -6.24 5.20
N LEU A 93 -2.00 -7.01 4.41
CA LEU A 93 -2.50 -7.55 3.15
C LEU A 93 -2.72 -9.04 3.27
N GLY A 94 -3.96 -9.44 3.05
CA GLY A 94 -4.32 -10.83 3.16
C GLY A 94 -5.26 -11.07 4.32
N THR A 95 -5.51 -12.32 4.63
CA THR A 95 -6.48 -12.68 5.67
C THR A 95 -5.83 -13.17 6.95
#